data_edee6e581ff20f4dfa9ca8ca5bd7ac6a
#
_entry.id   edee6e581ff20f4dfa9ca8ca5bd7ac6a
#
_cell.length_a   1.000
_cell.length_b   1.000
_cell.length_c   1.000
_cell.angle_alpha   90.00
_cell.angle_beta   90.00
_cell.angle_gamma   90.00
#
_symmetry.space_group_name_H-M   'P 1'
#
loop_
_entity.id
_entity.type
_entity.pdbx_description
1 polymer ?
#
loop_
_entity_poly.entity_id
_entity_poly.type
_entity_poly.pdbx_seq_one_letter_code
_entity_poly.pdbx_strand_id
1 'polypeptide(L)'
;GQLGTKSDQQKRFQMLADAKVVADYNDFPIDTPKERSVWSSPAIAISPDCKKMAVGTLYGGILELFDLSQNIELRAIRKFYPPVVQYLSGTIQNTEETVWGFSALCATDERIYSVFIGDKNPNLFNNLSVFDWDGQELIKYNTDCLVLRICASTQEPNKLYGIAFSETHEFYLVSFSLDS
;
A
#
# COMPACT_ATOMS: atom_id res chain seq x y z
N GLY A 1 8.50 -28.55 -35.14
CA GLY A 1 8.37 -28.37 -33.73
C GLY A 1 8.41 -26.91 -33.40
N GLN A 2 7.26 -26.30 -33.07
CA GLN A 2 7.21 -24.95 -32.51
C GLN A 2 7.70 -25.02 -31.06
N LEU A 3 8.83 -24.41 -30.80
CA LEU A 3 9.25 -24.06 -29.46
C LEU A 3 8.29 -22.98 -28.95
N GLY A 4 7.31 -23.41 -28.18
CA GLY A 4 6.48 -22.48 -27.42
C GLY A 4 7.38 -21.71 -26.43
N THR A 5 7.60 -20.46 -26.73
CA THR A 5 8.12 -19.51 -25.73
C THR A 5 7.13 -19.50 -24.59
N LYS A 6 7.49 -20.09 -23.43
CA LYS A 6 6.83 -19.76 -22.16
C LYS A 6 6.88 -18.24 -22.08
N SER A 7 5.71 -17.60 -22.18
CA SER A 7 5.61 -16.18 -21.87
C SER A 7 6.23 -15.98 -20.48
N ASP A 8 7.27 -15.17 -20.39
CA ASP A 8 7.79 -14.68 -19.13
C ASP A 8 6.61 -13.98 -18.44
N GLN A 9 5.90 -14.73 -17.58
CA GLN A 9 4.87 -14.13 -16.76
C GLN A 9 5.59 -13.15 -15.84
N GLN A 10 5.33 -11.88 -16.04
CA GLN A 10 5.91 -10.83 -15.23
C GLN A 10 5.62 -11.11 -13.76
N LYS A 11 6.66 -11.36 -12.98
CA LYS A 11 6.56 -11.64 -11.56
C LYS A 11 6.06 -10.39 -10.84
N ARG A 12 5.09 -10.55 -9.96
CA ARG A 12 4.58 -9.44 -9.17
C ARG A 12 5.48 -9.15 -7.97
N PHE A 13 5.82 -10.20 -7.21
CA PHE A 13 6.76 -10.13 -6.10
C PHE A 13 7.76 -11.27 -6.18
N GLN A 14 8.97 -11.02 -5.73
CA GLN A 14 10.01 -12.01 -5.57
C GLN A 14 10.71 -11.81 -4.23
N MET A 15 10.95 -12.91 -3.53
CA MET A 15 11.78 -12.93 -2.34
C MET A 15 13.17 -13.42 -2.74
N LEU A 16 14.20 -12.69 -2.33
CA LEU A 16 15.58 -13.05 -2.58
C LEU A 16 16.30 -13.31 -1.28
N ALA A 17 17.06 -14.39 -1.25
CA ALA A 17 18.06 -14.69 -0.22
C ALA A 17 19.39 -14.94 -0.92
N ASP A 18 20.46 -14.26 -0.46
CA ASP A 18 21.80 -14.34 -1.05
C ASP A 18 21.81 -14.13 -2.58
N ALA A 19 21.06 -13.12 -3.02
CA ALA A 19 20.86 -12.78 -4.44
C ALA A 19 20.21 -13.89 -5.30
N LYS A 20 19.62 -14.91 -4.69
CA LYS A 20 18.86 -15.96 -5.36
C LYS A 20 17.37 -15.81 -5.08
N VAL A 21 16.54 -16.02 -6.09
CA VAL A 21 15.09 -16.06 -5.91
C VAL A 21 14.74 -17.34 -5.14
N VAL A 22 14.14 -17.18 -3.96
CA VAL A 22 13.71 -18.27 -3.08
C VAL A 22 12.19 -18.44 -3.09
N ALA A 23 11.45 -17.39 -3.43
CA ALA A 23 10.00 -17.43 -3.58
C ALA A 23 9.53 -16.41 -4.60
N ASP A 24 8.40 -16.66 -5.26
CA ASP A 24 7.73 -15.70 -6.13
C ASP A 24 6.19 -15.75 -5.98
N TYR A 25 5.55 -14.64 -6.31
CA TYR A 25 4.10 -14.48 -6.31
C TYR A 25 3.67 -13.71 -7.56
N ASN A 26 2.70 -14.24 -8.29
CA ASN A 26 2.31 -13.72 -9.60
C ASN A 26 0.85 -13.29 -9.69
N ASP A 27 0.02 -13.69 -8.72
CA ASP A 27 -1.42 -13.49 -8.82
C ASP A 27 -1.82 -12.04 -8.53
N PHE A 28 -2.88 -11.62 -9.20
CA PHE A 28 -3.57 -10.38 -8.95
C PHE A 28 -5.03 -10.71 -8.58
N PRO A 29 -5.66 -10.01 -7.64
CA PRO A 29 -7.03 -10.29 -7.24
C PRO A 29 -8.09 -9.78 -8.24
N ILE A 30 -7.73 -9.71 -9.51
CA ILE A 30 -8.57 -9.29 -10.64
C ILE A 30 -8.16 -9.98 -11.92
N ASP A 31 -9.10 -10.18 -12.80
CA ASP A 31 -8.96 -11.04 -13.99
C ASP A 31 -8.46 -10.32 -15.24
N THR A 32 -8.56 -8.99 -15.34
CA THR A 32 -8.24 -8.28 -16.58
C THR A 32 -6.85 -7.63 -16.55
N PRO A 33 -6.07 -7.73 -17.64
CA PRO A 33 -4.75 -7.09 -17.72
C PRO A 33 -4.76 -5.58 -17.50
N LYS A 34 -5.83 -4.89 -17.91
CA LYS A 34 -5.97 -3.44 -17.72
C LYS A 34 -6.07 -3.06 -16.25
N GLU A 35 -6.83 -3.83 -15.48
CA GLU A 35 -6.99 -3.57 -14.05
C GLU A 35 -5.70 -3.80 -13.26
N ARG A 36 -4.77 -4.62 -13.76
CA ARG A 36 -3.45 -4.82 -13.13
C ARG A 36 -2.66 -3.52 -12.95
N SER A 37 -2.88 -2.53 -13.80
CA SER A 37 -2.23 -1.23 -13.67
C SER A 37 -2.63 -0.46 -12.40
N VAL A 38 -3.75 -0.82 -11.75
CA VAL A 38 -4.12 -0.31 -10.42
C VAL A 38 -3.02 -0.60 -9.39
N TRP A 39 -2.25 -1.68 -9.59
CA TRP A 39 -1.11 -2.07 -8.76
C TRP A 39 0.25 -1.55 -9.26
N SER A 40 0.28 -0.65 -10.25
CA SER A 40 1.55 -0.12 -10.80
C SER A 40 2.33 0.77 -9.83
N SER A 41 1.64 1.36 -8.86
CA SER A 41 2.26 2.25 -7.85
C SER A 41 1.68 1.93 -6.47
N PRO A 42 1.89 0.73 -5.93
CA PRO A 42 1.37 0.36 -4.63
C PRO A 42 2.19 1.02 -3.52
N ALA A 43 1.54 1.35 -2.41
CA ALA A 43 2.20 1.54 -1.14
C ALA A 43 2.50 0.17 -0.52
N ILE A 44 3.72 -0.05 -0.04
CA ILE A 44 4.14 -1.33 0.53
C ILE A 44 4.75 -1.10 1.91
N ALA A 45 4.40 -1.95 2.86
CA ALA A 45 5.04 -2.03 4.17
C ALA A 45 5.37 -3.48 4.52
N ILE A 46 6.53 -3.69 5.13
CA ILE A 46 6.97 -4.98 5.65
C ILE A 46 7.10 -4.85 7.16
N SER A 47 6.65 -5.86 7.90
CA SER A 47 6.84 -5.91 9.35
C SER A 47 8.32 -5.96 9.72
N PRO A 48 8.75 -5.39 10.86
CA PRO A 48 10.15 -5.40 11.28
C PRO A 48 10.78 -6.80 11.37
N ASP A 49 10.00 -7.82 11.72
CA ASP A 49 10.40 -9.23 11.74
C ASP A 49 10.49 -9.88 10.34
N CYS A 50 10.16 -9.12 9.28
CA CYS A 50 10.14 -9.54 7.88
C CYS A 50 9.22 -10.73 7.57
N LYS A 51 8.21 -11.00 8.41
CA LYS A 51 7.30 -12.13 8.20
C LYS A 51 5.98 -11.75 7.56
N LYS A 52 5.66 -10.47 7.50
CA LYS A 52 4.40 -9.97 6.97
C LYS A 52 4.62 -8.80 6.02
N MET A 53 3.77 -8.69 5.00
CA MET A 53 3.78 -7.58 4.06
C MET A 53 2.35 -7.10 3.82
N ALA A 54 2.18 -5.78 3.81
CA ALA A 54 0.96 -5.10 3.41
C ALA A 54 1.19 -4.36 2.10
N VAL A 55 0.23 -4.44 1.20
CA VAL A 55 0.25 -3.78 -0.12
C VAL A 55 -1.06 -3.04 -0.31
N GLY A 56 -1.01 -1.72 -0.39
CA GLY A 56 -2.15 -0.85 -0.58
C GLY A 56 -2.16 -0.22 -1.97
N THR A 57 -3.30 -0.22 -2.67
CA THR A 57 -3.41 0.42 -3.98
C THR A 57 -3.67 1.92 -3.85
N LEU A 58 -3.01 2.72 -4.69
CA LEU A 58 -3.27 4.15 -4.78
C LEU A 58 -4.61 4.43 -5.46
N TYR A 59 -4.98 3.62 -6.45
CA TYR A 59 -6.25 3.73 -7.17
C TYR A 59 -7.24 2.72 -6.62
N GLY A 60 -8.28 3.20 -5.94
CA GLY A 60 -9.20 2.35 -5.21
C GLY A 60 -8.70 2.04 -3.80
N GLY A 61 -9.53 1.44 -2.99
CA GLY A 61 -9.23 1.10 -1.61
C GLY A 61 -9.00 -0.40 -1.46
N ILE A 62 -7.89 -0.93 -1.96
CA ILE A 62 -7.55 -2.35 -1.83
C ILE A 62 -6.31 -2.49 -0.96
N LEU A 63 -6.43 -3.28 0.10
CA LEU A 63 -5.33 -3.67 0.99
C LEU A 63 -5.16 -5.17 0.94
N GLU A 64 -3.98 -5.62 0.53
CA GLU A 64 -3.60 -7.03 0.50
C GLU A 64 -2.57 -7.30 1.59
N LEU A 65 -2.74 -8.42 2.27
CA LEU A 65 -1.90 -8.84 3.39
C LEU A 65 -1.28 -10.20 3.09
N PHE A 66 0.03 -10.27 3.23
CA PHE A 66 0.83 -11.44 2.88
C PHE A 66 1.58 -11.96 4.09
N ASP A 67 1.73 -13.28 4.15
CA ASP A 67 2.68 -13.98 5.01
C ASP A 67 3.96 -14.23 4.20
N LEU A 68 5.09 -13.91 4.80
CA LEU A 68 6.43 -14.09 4.21
C LEU A 68 7.28 -15.11 4.97
N SER A 69 6.73 -15.81 5.97
CA SER A 69 7.48 -16.67 6.89
C SER A 69 8.23 -17.81 6.20
N GLN A 70 7.65 -18.36 5.13
CA GLN A 70 8.25 -19.46 4.36
C GLN A 70 8.20 -19.20 2.86
N ASN A 71 7.15 -18.54 2.41
CA ASN A 71 6.87 -18.23 1.01
C ASN A 71 6.12 -16.90 0.94
N ILE A 72 5.80 -16.41 -0.26
CA ILE A 72 4.92 -15.25 -0.41
C ILE A 72 3.48 -15.78 -0.54
N GLU A 73 2.71 -15.70 0.53
CA GLU A 73 1.34 -16.20 0.56
C GLU A 73 0.34 -15.09 0.87
N LEU A 74 -0.64 -14.91 0.00
CA LEU A 74 -1.75 -13.99 0.26
C LEU A 74 -2.64 -14.55 1.38
N ARG A 75 -2.78 -13.80 2.48
CA ARG A 75 -3.59 -14.17 3.65
C ARG A 75 -4.96 -13.51 3.65
N ALA A 76 -5.01 -12.23 3.30
CA ALA A 76 -6.26 -11.49 3.28
C ALA A 76 -6.26 -10.39 2.22
N ILE A 77 -7.46 -10.05 1.74
CA ILE A 77 -7.72 -8.89 0.91
C ILE A 77 -8.88 -8.12 1.53
N ARG A 78 -8.69 -6.82 1.69
CA ARG A 78 -9.78 -5.89 2.05
C ARG A 78 -10.02 -4.93 0.89
N LYS A 79 -11.26 -4.86 0.45
CA LYS A 79 -11.73 -3.98 -0.62
C LYS A 79 -12.71 -2.99 -0.02
N PHE A 80 -12.27 -1.77 0.23
CA PHE A 80 -13.12 -0.72 0.80
C PHE A 80 -14.05 -0.13 -0.26
N TYR A 81 -13.51 0.04 -1.47
CA TYR A 81 -14.27 0.45 -2.66
C TYR A 81 -13.55 -0.02 -3.93
N PRO A 82 -14.29 -0.20 -5.03
CA PRO A 82 -13.69 -0.61 -6.30
C PRO A 82 -12.84 0.51 -6.89
N PRO A 83 -11.75 0.20 -7.58
CA PRO A 83 -11.02 1.19 -8.36
C PRO A 83 -11.88 1.71 -9.52
N VAL A 84 -11.97 3.03 -9.64
CA VAL A 84 -12.63 3.71 -10.77
C VAL A 84 -11.57 4.48 -11.54
N VAL A 85 -11.09 3.89 -12.62
CA VAL A 85 -10.04 4.45 -13.46
C VAL A 85 -10.38 4.31 -14.93
N GLN A 86 -9.96 5.27 -15.74
CA GLN A 86 -10.00 5.17 -17.20
C GLN A 86 -8.61 4.91 -17.74
N TYR A 87 -8.56 4.26 -18.89
CA TYR A 87 -7.32 3.96 -19.57
C TYR A 87 -7.28 4.69 -20.91
N LEU A 88 -6.25 5.48 -21.13
CA LEU A 88 -5.96 6.11 -22.41
C LEU A 88 -4.53 5.69 -22.83
N SER A 89 -4.44 5.06 -24.00
CA SER A 89 -3.14 4.60 -24.55
C SER A 89 -2.30 3.76 -23.56
N GLY A 90 -2.96 2.92 -22.76
CA GLY A 90 -2.30 2.03 -21.79
C GLY A 90 -1.90 2.68 -20.46
N THR A 91 -2.16 3.98 -20.30
CA THR A 91 -1.89 4.73 -19.06
C THR A 91 -3.19 4.99 -18.32
N ILE A 92 -3.13 4.93 -16.98
CA ILE A 92 -4.26 5.32 -16.14
C ILE A 92 -4.49 6.82 -16.28
N GLN A 93 -5.73 7.18 -16.57
CA GLN A 93 -6.22 8.55 -16.52
C GLN A 93 -7.12 8.69 -15.29
N ASN A 94 -6.84 9.69 -14.48
CA ASN A 94 -7.70 10.04 -13.36
C ASN A 94 -8.95 10.75 -13.89
N THR A 95 -10.07 10.44 -13.30
CA THR A 95 -11.35 11.09 -13.58
C THR A 95 -11.90 11.72 -12.31
N GLU A 96 -12.93 12.56 -12.43
CA GLU A 96 -13.63 13.09 -11.28
C GLU A 96 -14.27 11.98 -10.39
N GLU A 97 -14.44 10.78 -10.96
CA GLU A 97 -14.99 9.62 -10.24
C GLU A 97 -13.89 8.76 -9.58
N THR A 98 -12.61 9.04 -9.83
CA THR A 98 -11.50 8.29 -9.23
C THR A 98 -11.45 8.51 -7.73
N VAL A 99 -11.64 7.43 -6.97
CA VAL A 99 -11.44 7.44 -5.51
C VAL A 99 -10.02 7.00 -5.20
N TRP A 100 -9.28 7.85 -4.50
CA TRP A 100 -7.89 7.61 -4.15
C TRP A 100 -7.77 6.74 -2.90
N GLY A 101 -6.79 5.87 -2.90
CA GLY A 101 -6.60 4.88 -1.85
C GLY A 101 -5.40 5.17 -0.94
N PHE A 102 -4.51 4.19 -0.86
CA PHE A 102 -3.35 4.22 0.01
C PHE A 102 -2.17 4.95 -0.65
N SER A 103 -1.75 6.08 -0.08
CA SER A 103 -0.59 6.85 -0.59
C SER A 103 0.71 6.50 0.13
N ALA A 104 0.64 6.05 1.37
CA ALA A 104 1.78 5.57 2.14
C ALA A 104 1.36 4.48 3.13
N LEU A 105 2.27 3.54 3.38
CA LEU A 105 2.14 2.51 4.41
C LEU A 105 3.44 2.43 5.22
N CYS A 106 3.32 2.13 6.50
CA CYS A 106 4.39 1.59 7.32
C CYS A 106 3.80 0.57 8.31
N ALA A 107 4.64 -0.24 8.91
CA ALA A 107 4.16 -1.30 9.79
C ALA A 107 5.06 -1.51 11.01
N THR A 108 4.45 -2.05 12.06
CA THR A 108 5.08 -2.76 13.17
C THR A 108 4.74 -4.24 13.08
N ASP A 109 5.24 -5.06 13.98
CA ASP A 109 4.86 -6.49 14.02
C ASP A 109 3.38 -6.70 14.37
N GLU A 110 2.74 -5.69 14.96
CA GLU A 110 1.35 -5.77 15.42
C GLU A 110 0.37 -5.01 14.53
N ARG A 111 0.79 -3.90 13.90
CA ARG A 111 -0.12 -2.96 13.23
C ARG A 111 0.42 -2.45 11.91
N ILE A 112 -0.48 -2.03 11.06
CA ILE A 112 -0.23 -1.34 9.80
C ILE A 112 -0.77 0.08 9.94
N TYR A 113 0.04 1.05 9.60
CA TYR A 113 -0.33 2.47 9.57
C TYR A 113 -0.34 2.94 8.12
N SER A 114 -1.32 3.73 7.77
CA SER A 114 -1.48 4.20 6.41
C SER A 114 -1.86 5.67 6.34
N VAL A 115 -1.41 6.34 5.28
CA VAL A 115 -2.08 7.52 4.77
C VAL A 115 -3.10 7.03 3.76
N PHE A 116 -4.38 7.05 4.17
CA PHE A 116 -5.50 6.52 3.39
C PHE A 116 -6.42 7.67 2.99
N ILE A 117 -6.38 8.07 1.73
CA ILE A 117 -7.12 9.22 1.23
C ILE A 117 -8.63 8.96 1.32
N GLY A 118 -9.11 7.87 0.71
CA GLY A 118 -10.50 7.44 0.80
C GLY A 118 -11.50 8.42 0.17
N ASP A 119 -11.05 9.29 -0.73
CA ASP A 119 -11.83 10.37 -1.31
C ASP A 119 -11.49 10.57 -2.79
N LYS A 120 -12.36 11.29 -3.52
CA LYS A 120 -12.13 11.74 -4.89
C LYS A 120 -11.15 12.90 -4.98
N ASN A 121 -10.99 13.67 -3.91
CA ASN A 121 -9.99 14.73 -3.83
C ASN A 121 -8.60 14.15 -3.53
N PRO A 122 -7.65 14.18 -4.49
CA PRO A 122 -6.32 13.58 -4.30
C PRO A 122 -5.46 14.34 -3.29
N ASN A 123 -5.87 15.52 -2.85
CA ASN A 123 -5.10 16.38 -1.94
C ASN A 123 -5.44 16.15 -0.46
N LEU A 124 -6.33 15.20 -0.14
CA LEU A 124 -6.71 14.88 1.23
C LEU A 124 -5.74 13.88 1.88
N PHE A 125 -4.48 14.28 2.08
CA PHE A 125 -3.45 13.48 2.74
C PHE A 125 -3.44 13.65 4.27
N ASN A 126 -4.58 13.92 4.87
CA ASN A 126 -4.71 14.19 6.31
C ASN A 126 -5.40 13.06 7.09
N ASN A 127 -5.63 11.91 6.46
CA ASN A 127 -6.21 10.75 7.11
C ASN A 127 -5.13 9.71 7.41
N LEU A 128 -4.90 9.41 8.69
CA LEU A 128 -4.09 8.28 9.12
C LEU A 128 -5.02 7.17 9.61
N SER A 129 -4.98 6.03 8.94
CA SER A 129 -5.73 4.83 9.37
C SER A 129 -4.79 3.78 9.91
N VAL A 130 -5.20 3.12 10.98
CA VAL A 130 -4.48 2.03 11.64
C VAL A 130 -5.25 0.74 11.42
N PHE A 131 -4.57 -0.28 10.92
CA PHE A 131 -5.15 -1.61 10.68
C PHE A 131 -4.40 -2.66 11.50
N ASP A 132 -5.11 -3.75 11.83
CA ASP A 132 -4.46 -4.97 12.25
C ASP A 132 -3.96 -5.77 11.02
N TRP A 133 -3.27 -6.89 11.27
CA TRP A 133 -2.78 -7.77 10.21
C TRP A 133 -3.87 -8.70 9.63
N ASP A 134 -5.10 -8.60 10.10
CA ASP A 134 -6.28 -9.17 9.45
C ASP A 134 -6.97 -8.16 8.52
N GLY A 135 -6.45 -6.91 8.48
CA GLY A 135 -6.92 -5.82 7.63
C GLY A 135 -8.19 -5.16 8.16
N GLN A 136 -8.48 -5.30 9.45
CA GLN A 136 -9.54 -4.56 10.09
C GLN A 136 -9.03 -3.16 10.44
N GLU A 137 -9.76 -2.12 10.05
CA GLU A 137 -9.48 -0.76 10.49
C GLU A 137 -9.81 -0.62 11.97
N LEU A 138 -8.81 -0.31 12.78
CA LEU A 138 -8.93 -0.16 14.24
C LEU A 138 -9.23 1.27 14.63
N ILE A 139 -8.48 2.21 14.05
CA ILE A 139 -8.55 3.63 14.41
C ILE A 139 -8.31 4.46 13.15
N LYS A 140 -8.99 5.61 13.08
CA LYS A 140 -8.75 6.63 12.07
C LYS A 140 -8.50 7.97 12.74
N TYR A 141 -7.42 8.62 12.36
CA TYR A 141 -7.05 9.96 12.82
C TYR A 141 -7.14 10.96 11.67
N ASN A 142 -7.59 12.17 11.97
CA ASN A 142 -7.42 13.31 11.09
C ASN A 142 -6.26 14.15 11.61
N THR A 143 -5.29 14.42 10.75
CA THR A 143 -4.16 15.30 11.06
C THR A 143 -4.45 16.73 10.60
N ASP A 144 -3.82 17.69 11.26
CA ASP A 144 -3.85 19.12 10.93
C ASP A 144 -2.90 19.49 9.77
N CYS A 145 -2.22 18.50 9.21
CA CYS A 145 -1.27 18.67 8.12
C CYS A 145 -1.44 17.58 7.04
N LEU A 146 -0.93 17.86 5.85
CA LEU A 146 -0.94 16.91 4.73
C LEU A 146 0.26 15.98 4.84
N VAL A 147 0.04 14.72 5.14
CA VAL A 147 1.09 13.73 5.39
C VAL A 147 1.39 12.93 4.12
N LEU A 148 2.62 13.02 3.62
CA LEU A 148 3.03 12.34 2.38
C LEU A 148 3.68 10.98 2.62
N ARG A 149 4.43 10.86 3.71
CA ARG A 149 5.16 9.64 4.08
C ARG A 149 5.10 9.45 5.58
N ILE A 150 5.11 8.21 6.01
CA ILE A 150 5.11 7.84 7.43
C ILE A 150 6.10 6.71 7.67
N CYS A 151 6.63 6.66 8.88
CA CYS A 151 7.36 5.51 9.42
C CYS A 151 7.05 5.35 10.90
N ALA A 152 6.97 4.12 11.36
CA ALA A 152 6.79 3.81 12.76
C ALA A 152 8.13 3.90 13.51
N SER A 153 8.09 4.40 14.73
CA SER A 153 9.27 4.38 15.59
C SER A 153 9.58 2.95 16.02
N THR A 154 10.86 2.59 16.00
CA THR A 154 11.34 1.30 16.54
C THR A 154 11.67 1.39 18.03
N GLN A 155 11.74 2.59 18.58
CA GLN A 155 12.14 2.84 19.97
C GLN A 155 10.97 3.28 20.85
N GLU A 156 10.01 3.98 20.27
CA GLU A 156 8.86 4.54 20.98
C GLU A 156 7.58 3.90 20.45
N PRO A 157 6.98 2.96 21.20
CA PRO A 157 5.67 2.40 20.84
C PRO A 157 4.63 3.54 20.65
N ASN A 158 3.74 3.36 19.71
CA ASN A 158 2.68 4.32 19.37
C ASN A 158 3.16 5.69 18.86
N LYS A 159 4.40 5.79 18.37
CA LYS A 159 4.90 7.01 17.75
C LYS A 159 5.18 6.80 16.25
N LEU A 160 4.63 7.69 15.45
CA LEU A 160 4.92 7.79 14.03
C LEU A 160 5.71 9.05 13.75
N TYR A 161 6.60 8.96 12.77
CA TYR A 161 7.22 10.11 12.13
C TYR A 161 6.71 10.22 10.71
N GLY A 162 6.64 11.43 10.20
CA GLY A 162 6.16 11.66 8.85
C GLY A 162 6.87 12.83 8.18
N ILE A 163 6.73 12.84 6.86
CA ILE A 163 7.01 14.02 6.04
C ILE A 163 5.66 14.63 5.71
N ALA A 164 5.45 15.86 6.13
CA ALA A 164 4.27 16.64 5.84
C ALA A 164 4.57 17.76 4.84
N PHE A 165 3.52 18.29 4.24
CA PHE A 165 3.56 19.31 3.23
C PHE A 165 2.68 20.47 3.66
N SER A 166 3.22 21.69 3.58
CA SER A 166 2.50 22.91 3.94
C SER A 166 1.74 23.49 2.73
N GLU A 167 0.79 24.37 3.00
CA GLU A 167 0.13 25.16 1.96
C GLU A 167 1.11 26.09 1.21
N THR A 168 2.23 26.43 1.82
CA THR A 168 3.32 27.21 1.20
C THR A 168 4.30 26.38 0.38
N HIS A 169 4.00 25.11 0.12
CA HIS A 169 4.79 24.16 -0.65
C HIS A 169 6.15 23.80 -0.01
N GLU A 170 6.22 23.83 1.30
CA GLU A 170 7.39 23.42 2.05
C GLU A 170 7.21 22.04 2.67
N PHE A 171 8.28 21.24 2.69
CA PHE A 171 8.30 19.95 3.38
C PHE A 171 8.87 20.12 4.79
N TYR A 172 8.25 19.46 5.76
CA TYR A 172 8.72 19.46 7.14
C TYR A 172 8.50 18.08 7.79
N LEU A 173 9.26 17.83 8.86
CA LEU A 173 9.12 16.63 9.65
C LEU A 173 8.07 16.82 10.72
N VAL A 174 7.22 15.81 10.88
CA VAL A 174 6.20 15.75 11.91
C VAL A 174 6.36 14.49 12.73
N SER A 175 5.88 14.52 13.97
CA SER A 175 5.71 13.33 14.79
C SER A 175 4.31 13.27 15.36
N PHE A 176 3.73 12.07 15.37
CA PHE A 176 2.41 11.80 15.92
C PHE A 176 2.56 10.85 17.09
N SER A 177 1.98 11.21 18.23
CA SER A 177 1.77 10.29 19.35
C SER A 177 0.37 9.71 19.19
N LEU A 178 0.29 8.40 19.02
CA LEU A 178 -0.97 7.70 18.86
C LEU A 178 -1.43 7.26 20.24
N ASP A 179 -2.53 7.81 20.70
CA ASP A 179 -3.13 7.38 21.95
C ASP A 179 -3.63 5.93 21.80
N SER A 180 -3.37 5.13 22.84
CA SER A 180 -3.76 3.72 22.94
C SER A 180 -5.24 3.53 23.23
#